data_ff9d1fbf7f04e0757cd3ad4d5ab7c136
#
_entry.id   ff9d1fbf7f04e0757cd3ad4d5ab7c136
#
_cell.length_a   1.000
_cell.length_b   1.000
_cell.length_c   1.000
_cell.angle_alpha   90.00
_cell.angle_beta   90.00
_cell.angle_gamma   90.00
#
_symmetry.space_group_name_H-M   'P 1'
#
loop_
_entity.id
_entity.type
_entity.pdbx_description
1 polymer ?
#
loop_
_entity_poly.entity_id
_entity_poly.type
_entity_poly.pdbx_seq_one_letter_code
_entity_poly.pdbx_strand_id
1 'polypeptide(L)'
;MSINTLLAGPVLRRMQRERITIWLATSRPVQWRLALFPDQHDSQVHEIRGHCRELKVGTHYYIHLIDLPLNMPLPTDTWVGYELSYRHGADGEWMNLSQEQPHLLYPGKSTLGFVIHSRVHSVLHGSCRKPHYSRKEGSPAGDGLARADQHLLELATTPTEWPALLMMSGDQIYTDDVAGPMLVAIHRLLNELNSPAEPLPGSELDNSHTLHRQQPHYYTRDQLLPKTAASKDIRTVLFTGVKKPVFTTDSARNHLISLAEMMAMYLLVWSPIPWRYAEMSIPVNVPTEFAERYEMQLEAMEEFVAELDCVHRLMAHIPVAMMFDDHDITDDWNLSAEWEETAYSEPFSRRIIGNALVAYL
;
A
#
# COMPACT_ATOMS: atom_id res chain seq x y z
N MET A 1 22.10 -9.25 -0.35
CA MET A 1 21.42 -9.55 -1.63
C MET A 1 21.10 -8.21 -2.31
N SER A 2 21.09 -8.14 -3.64
CA SER A 2 20.66 -6.91 -4.32
C SER A 2 19.11 -6.79 -4.23
N ILE A 3 18.61 -5.61 -3.92
CA ILE A 3 17.15 -5.36 -3.87
C ILE A 3 16.56 -5.51 -5.27
N ASN A 4 15.41 -6.19 -5.40
CA ASN A 4 14.66 -6.31 -6.65
C ASN A 4 14.38 -4.92 -7.21
N THR A 5 14.39 -4.78 -8.53
CA THR A 5 14.06 -3.50 -9.18
C THR A 5 12.61 -3.13 -8.92
N LEU A 6 11.65 -4.01 -9.23
CA LEU A 6 10.26 -3.80 -8.87
C LEU A 6 10.08 -4.02 -7.37
N LEU A 7 9.36 -3.11 -6.70
CA LEU A 7 8.92 -3.22 -5.30
C LEU A 7 7.41 -3.46 -5.22
N ALA A 8 6.61 -2.75 -6.01
CA ALA A 8 5.15 -2.93 -6.05
C ALA A 8 4.58 -2.45 -7.38
N GLY A 9 3.38 -2.93 -7.71
CA GLY A 9 2.70 -2.65 -8.98
C GLY A 9 3.10 -3.63 -10.10
N PRO A 10 2.51 -3.53 -11.28
CA PRO A 10 1.68 -2.41 -11.73
C PRO A 10 0.32 -2.36 -11.03
N VAL A 11 -0.11 -1.17 -10.65
CA VAL A 11 -1.48 -0.90 -10.22
C VAL A 11 -2.16 -0.10 -11.32
N LEU A 12 -3.15 -0.70 -11.97
CA LEU A 12 -3.93 -0.02 -12.98
C LEU A 12 -4.79 1.04 -12.31
N ARG A 13 -4.67 2.29 -12.76
CA ARG A 13 -5.41 3.40 -12.17
C ARG A 13 -6.54 3.83 -13.11
N ARG A 14 -6.29 4.73 -14.01
CA ARG A 14 -7.27 5.23 -14.97
C ARG A 14 -7.06 4.52 -16.30
N MET A 15 -7.98 3.62 -16.66
CA MET A 15 -7.95 2.88 -17.90
C MET A 15 -9.09 3.36 -18.80
N GLN A 16 -8.77 4.17 -19.80
CA GLN A 16 -9.71 4.75 -20.76
C GLN A 16 -9.24 4.45 -22.17
N ARG A 17 -10.15 4.60 -23.14
CA ARG A 17 -9.83 4.33 -24.54
C ARG A 17 -8.67 5.15 -25.07
N GLU A 18 -8.54 6.40 -24.64
CA GLU A 18 -7.52 7.36 -25.11
C GLU A 18 -6.44 7.65 -24.05
N ARG A 19 -6.46 7.00 -22.89
CA ARG A 19 -5.50 7.29 -21.81
C ARG A 19 -5.34 6.12 -20.85
N ILE A 20 -4.10 5.81 -20.54
CA ILE A 20 -3.71 4.77 -19.58
C ILE A 20 -2.90 5.39 -18.45
N THR A 21 -3.29 5.12 -17.23
CA THR A 21 -2.53 5.53 -16.04
C THR A 21 -2.17 4.31 -15.20
N ILE A 22 -0.88 4.11 -14.93
CA ILE A 22 -0.35 2.97 -14.17
C ILE A 22 0.60 3.50 -13.09
N TRP A 23 0.42 3.01 -11.87
CA TRP A 23 1.32 3.29 -10.75
C TRP A 23 2.25 2.10 -10.48
N LEU A 24 3.53 2.40 -10.18
CA LEU A 24 4.55 1.41 -9.80
C LEU A 24 5.51 1.98 -8.77
N ALA A 25 6.18 1.10 -8.04
CA ALA A 25 7.29 1.44 -7.16
C ALA A 25 8.52 0.60 -7.50
N THR A 26 9.70 1.23 -7.54
CA THR A 26 10.97 0.57 -7.84
C THR A 26 12.06 0.92 -6.83
N SER A 27 13.10 0.07 -6.73
CA SER A 27 14.27 0.33 -5.90
C SER A 27 15.34 1.21 -6.56
N ARG A 28 15.19 1.48 -7.86
CA ARG A 28 16.15 2.22 -8.70
C ARG A 28 15.41 3.04 -9.73
N PRO A 29 16.00 4.13 -10.24
CA PRO A 29 15.44 4.84 -11.38
C PRO A 29 15.49 3.94 -12.61
N VAL A 30 14.40 3.92 -13.39
CA VAL A 30 14.26 3.09 -14.59
C VAL A 30 13.58 3.86 -15.71
N GLN A 31 13.85 3.43 -16.95
CA GLN A 31 13.08 3.86 -18.11
C GLN A 31 12.04 2.80 -18.44
N TRP A 32 10.81 3.23 -18.74
CA TRP A 32 9.69 2.34 -19.03
C TRP A 32 9.36 2.28 -20.51
N ARG A 33 8.88 1.12 -20.95
CA ARG A 33 8.26 0.87 -22.23
C ARG A 33 6.98 0.08 -22.02
N LEU A 34 5.90 0.49 -22.66
CA LEU A 34 4.60 -0.18 -22.65
C LEU A 34 4.30 -0.70 -24.04
N ALA A 35 4.04 -1.98 -24.18
CA ALA A 35 3.44 -2.58 -25.36
C ALA A 35 1.97 -2.89 -25.07
N LEU A 36 1.09 -2.53 -25.99
CA LEU A 36 -0.36 -2.79 -25.93
C LEU A 36 -0.73 -3.75 -27.07
N PHE A 37 -1.60 -4.68 -26.79
CA PHE A 37 -2.09 -5.71 -27.72
C PHE A 37 -3.61 -5.62 -27.78
N PRO A 38 -4.19 -4.61 -28.47
CA PRO A 38 -5.65 -4.45 -28.58
C PRO A 38 -6.32 -5.57 -29.37
N ASP A 39 -5.58 -6.12 -30.33
CA ASP A 39 -5.88 -7.37 -31.04
C ASP A 39 -4.71 -8.31 -30.84
N GLN A 40 -4.96 -9.62 -30.79
CA GLN A 40 -3.91 -10.62 -30.51
C GLN A 40 -2.74 -10.61 -31.48
N HIS A 41 -2.82 -9.86 -32.58
CA HIS A 41 -1.86 -9.86 -33.68
C HIS A 41 -1.12 -8.52 -33.87
N ASP A 42 -1.66 -7.39 -33.38
CA ASP A 42 -1.06 -6.07 -33.56
C ASP A 42 -0.57 -5.48 -32.24
N SER A 43 0.73 -5.24 -32.13
CA SER A 43 1.31 -4.58 -30.96
C SER A 43 1.52 -3.09 -31.20
N GLN A 44 1.07 -2.25 -30.26
CA GLN A 44 1.40 -0.83 -30.20
C GLN A 44 2.46 -0.62 -29.12
N VAL A 45 3.68 -0.32 -29.52
CA VAL A 45 4.77 -0.09 -28.58
C VAL A 45 4.96 1.40 -28.32
N HIS A 46 4.89 1.80 -27.05
CA HIS A 46 5.06 3.16 -26.59
C HIS A 46 6.30 3.29 -25.70
N GLU A 47 7.25 4.11 -26.11
CA GLU A 47 8.28 4.62 -25.19
C GLU A 47 7.67 5.71 -24.31
N ILE A 48 7.79 5.57 -22.98
CA ILE A 48 7.07 6.40 -22.02
C ILE A 48 7.86 7.67 -21.63
N ARG A 49 8.79 8.12 -22.49
CA ARG A 49 9.52 9.37 -22.27
C ARG A 49 8.57 10.57 -22.23
N GLY A 50 8.58 11.33 -21.13
CA GLY A 50 7.71 12.48 -20.94
C GLY A 50 6.30 12.16 -20.43
N HIS A 51 5.94 10.87 -20.34
CA HIS A 51 4.65 10.40 -19.83
C HIS A 51 4.79 9.59 -18.53
N CYS A 52 5.94 9.63 -17.89
CA CYS A 52 6.18 9.05 -16.56
C CYS A 52 6.65 10.15 -15.63
N ARG A 53 5.94 10.33 -14.53
CA ARG A 53 6.41 11.13 -13.39
C ARG A 53 7.12 10.19 -12.44
N GLU A 54 8.38 10.52 -12.11
CA GLU A 54 9.18 9.79 -11.14
C GLU A 54 9.35 10.65 -9.89
N LEU A 55 9.05 10.08 -8.73
CA LEU A 55 9.32 10.66 -7.43
C LEU A 55 10.36 9.81 -6.71
N LYS A 56 11.52 10.39 -6.42
CA LYS A 56 12.52 9.77 -5.56
C LYS A 56 12.15 9.97 -4.09
N VAL A 57 11.82 8.88 -3.40
CA VAL A 57 11.44 8.87 -1.98
C VAL A 57 12.66 8.61 -1.09
N GLY A 58 13.55 7.74 -1.52
CA GLY A 58 14.74 7.33 -0.78
C GLY A 58 15.89 6.91 -1.68
N THR A 59 16.94 6.34 -1.11
CA THR A 59 18.08 5.84 -1.89
C THR A 59 17.66 4.68 -2.79
N HIS A 60 16.81 3.79 -2.27
CA HIS A 60 16.31 2.60 -2.94
C HIS A 60 14.79 2.57 -2.98
N TYR A 61 14.15 3.75 -3.17
CA TYR A 61 12.72 3.84 -3.32
C TYR A 61 12.32 4.98 -4.26
N TYR A 62 11.68 4.61 -5.38
CA TYR A 62 11.17 5.49 -6.42
C TYR A 62 9.72 5.12 -6.73
N ILE A 63 8.85 6.12 -6.85
CA ILE A 63 7.46 5.96 -7.28
C ILE A 63 7.37 6.45 -8.72
N HIS A 64 6.66 5.70 -9.56
CA HIS A 64 6.41 6.03 -10.95
C HIS A 64 4.92 6.11 -11.21
N LEU A 65 4.50 7.20 -11.82
CA LEU A 65 3.15 7.35 -12.36
C LEU A 65 3.28 7.51 -13.87
N ILE A 66 2.98 6.45 -14.60
CA ILE A 66 2.84 6.46 -16.05
C ILE A 66 1.47 7.04 -16.35
N ASP A 67 1.40 8.06 -17.19
CA ASP A 67 0.16 8.72 -17.61
C ASP A 67 0.24 8.99 -19.11
N LEU A 68 -0.15 7.97 -19.89
CA LEU A 68 0.06 7.89 -21.33
C LEU A 68 -1.22 8.21 -22.10
N PRO A 69 -1.28 9.33 -22.82
CA PRO A 69 -2.32 9.55 -23.83
C PRO A 69 -2.05 8.66 -25.05
N LEU A 70 -3.10 8.12 -25.64
CA LEU A 70 -3.05 7.26 -26.81
C LEU A 70 -3.54 7.99 -28.05
N ASN A 71 -2.82 7.85 -29.15
CA ASN A 71 -3.21 8.46 -30.43
C ASN A 71 -4.39 7.72 -31.12
N MET A 72 -4.52 6.43 -30.83
CA MET A 72 -5.64 5.61 -31.30
C MET A 72 -6.40 5.06 -30.09
N PRO A 73 -7.74 5.20 -30.08
CA PRO A 73 -8.54 4.71 -28.98
C PRO A 73 -8.53 3.18 -28.92
N LEU A 74 -8.38 2.64 -27.70
CA LEU A 74 -8.49 1.21 -27.44
C LEU A 74 -9.92 0.71 -27.66
N PRO A 75 -10.09 -0.57 -28.02
CA PRO A 75 -11.41 -1.18 -28.13
C PRO A 75 -12.09 -1.29 -26.76
N THR A 76 -13.40 -1.42 -26.77
CA THR A 76 -14.20 -1.74 -25.58
C THR A 76 -14.71 -3.18 -25.64
N ASP A 77 -15.08 -3.71 -24.47
CA ASP A 77 -15.70 -5.03 -24.33
C ASP A 77 -14.86 -6.16 -24.94
N THR A 78 -13.54 -6.00 -24.90
CA THR A 78 -12.59 -7.00 -25.35
C THR A 78 -11.32 -6.96 -24.48
N TRP A 79 -10.59 -8.05 -24.45
CA TRP A 79 -9.30 -8.12 -23.77
C TRP A 79 -8.27 -7.25 -24.49
N VAL A 80 -7.64 -6.36 -23.74
CA VAL A 80 -6.46 -5.61 -24.18
C VAL A 80 -5.26 -6.14 -23.39
N GLY A 81 -4.41 -6.89 -24.06
CA GLY A 81 -3.14 -7.32 -23.49
C GLY A 81 -2.20 -6.13 -23.31
N TYR A 82 -1.35 -6.18 -22.28
CA TYR A 82 -0.26 -5.22 -22.16
C TYR A 82 0.99 -5.87 -21.58
N GLU A 83 2.13 -5.29 -21.89
CA GLU A 83 3.43 -5.68 -21.38
C GLU A 83 4.21 -4.44 -20.97
N LEU A 84 4.67 -4.41 -19.73
CA LEU A 84 5.60 -3.42 -19.23
C LEU A 84 7.01 -3.97 -19.25
N SER A 85 7.93 -3.22 -19.85
CA SER A 85 9.36 -3.50 -19.78
C SER A 85 10.07 -2.28 -19.20
N TYR A 86 11.15 -2.53 -18.50
CA TYR A 86 12.00 -1.48 -17.95
C TYR A 86 13.46 -1.74 -18.28
N ARG A 87 14.28 -0.68 -18.24
CA ARG A 87 15.74 -0.78 -18.32
C ARG A 87 16.44 0.20 -17.41
N HIS A 88 17.68 -0.13 -17.05
CA HIS A 88 18.57 0.73 -16.30
C HIS A 88 19.43 1.57 -17.23
N GLY A 89 19.28 2.90 -17.16
CA GLY A 89 20.01 3.81 -18.04
C GLY A 89 19.59 3.71 -19.51
N ALA A 90 20.32 4.43 -20.37
CA ALA A 90 19.99 4.51 -21.80
C ALA A 90 20.41 3.26 -22.58
N ASP A 91 21.49 2.62 -22.15
CA ASP A 91 22.13 1.49 -22.86
C ASP A 91 21.78 0.12 -22.24
N GLY A 92 20.96 0.09 -21.20
CA GLY A 92 20.54 -1.15 -20.53
C GLY A 92 19.62 -2.00 -21.39
N GLU A 93 19.67 -3.31 -21.20
CA GLU A 93 18.74 -4.25 -21.83
C GLU A 93 17.32 -4.06 -21.24
N TRP A 94 16.32 -4.26 -22.09
CA TRP A 94 14.92 -4.24 -21.67
C TRP A 94 14.56 -5.54 -20.95
N MET A 95 14.11 -5.44 -19.73
CA MET A 95 13.61 -6.53 -18.90
C MET A 95 12.10 -6.50 -18.90
N ASN A 96 11.48 -7.65 -19.11
CA ASN A 96 10.03 -7.79 -19.16
C ASN A 96 9.49 -8.10 -17.76
N LEU A 97 8.51 -7.32 -17.32
CA LEU A 97 7.95 -7.42 -15.98
C LEU A 97 7.23 -8.75 -15.75
N SER A 98 6.46 -9.24 -16.72
CA SER A 98 5.72 -10.51 -16.57
C SER A 98 6.64 -11.73 -16.57
N GLN A 99 7.84 -11.63 -17.17
CA GLN A 99 8.84 -12.69 -17.08
C GLN A 99 9.53 -12.74 -15.72
N GLU A 100 9.78 -11.58 -15.10
CA GLU A 100 10.36 -11.51 -13.76
C GLU A 100 9.36 -11.83 -12.65
N GLN A 101 8.07 -11.53 -12.89
CA GLN A 101 6.98 -11.72 -11.95
C GLN A 101 5.86 -12.57 -12.57
N PRO A 102 6.11 -13.88 -12.83
CA PRO A 102 5.16 -14.73 -13.55
C PRO A 102 3.84 -14.96 -12.79
N HIS A 103 3.81 -14.74 -11.46
CA HIS A 103 2.58 -14.81 -10.65
C HIS A 103 1.54 -13.74 -11.04
N LEU A 104 1.97 -12.68 -11.74
CA LEU A 104 1.05 -11.65 -12.24
C LEU A 104 0.18 -12.15 -13.40
N LEU A 105 0.55 -13.22 -14.08
CA LEU A 105 -0.23 -13.74 -15.22
C LEU A 105 -1.38 -14.63 -14.75
N TYR A 106 -2.57 -14.43 -15.32
CA TYR A 106 -3.63 -15.42 -15.20
C TYR A 106 -3.33 -16.66 -16.06
N PRO A 107 -3.74 -17.86 -15.62
CA PRO A 107 -3.55 -19.09 -16.38
C PRO A 107 -4.04 -18.97 -17.83
N GLY A 108 -3.21 -19.42 -18.77
CA GLY A 108 -3.51 -19.35 -20.21
C GLY A 108 -3.35 -17.98 -20.87
N LYS A 109 -2.92 -16.96 -20.14
CA LYS A 109 -2.56 -15.65 -20.69
C LYS A 109 -1.05 -15.54 -20.87
N SER A 110 -0.63 -14.98 -21.99
CA SER A 110 0.79 -14.70 -22.29
C SER A 110 1.24 -13.30 -21.90
N THR A 111 0.28 -12.41 -21.61
CA THR A 111 0.50 -11.02 -21.21
C THR A 111 -0.41 -10.64 -20.05
N LEU A 112 -0.03 -9.60 -19.33
CA LEU A 112 -0.98 -8.87 -18.49
C LEU A 112 -2.09 -8.30 -19.36
N GLY A 113 -3.20 -7.87 -18.78
CA GLY A 113 -4.27 -7.27 -19.58
C GLY A 113 -5.45 -6.79 -18.77
N PHE A 114 -6.34 -6.09 -19.43
CA PHE A 114 -7.53 -5.49 -18.84
C PHE A 114 -8.66 -5.42 -19.88
N VAL A 115 -9.85 -5.06 -19.42
CA VAL A 115 -11.01 -4.77 -20.28
C VAL A 115 -11.49 -3.35 -20.00
N ILE A 116 -11.74 -2.58 -21.06
CA ILE A 116 -12.45 -1.31 -20.96
C ILE A 116 -13.90 -1.57 -21.33
N HIS A 117 -14.81 -1.46 -20.35
CA HIS A 117 -16.22 -1.71 -20.58
C HIS A 117 -16.91 -0.51 -21.22
N SER A 118 -17.68 -0.75 -22.29
CA SER A 118 -18.56 0.27 -22.88
C SER A 118 -19.71 0.65 -21.96
N ARG A 119 -20.12 -0.29 -21.10
CA ARG A 119 -21.12 -0.13 -20.06
C ARG A 119 -20.68 -0.84 -18.78
N VAL A 120 -20.71 -0.15 -17.65
CA VAL A 120 -20.44 -0.73 -16.35
C VAL A 120 -21.57 -1.64 -15.93
N HIS A 121 -21.30 -2.96 -15.80
CA HIS A 121 -22.26 -3.98 -15.34
C HIS A 121 -22.06 -4.30 -13.86
N SER A 122 -20.81 -4.37 -13.42
CA SER A 122 -20.45 -4.66 -12.05
C SER A 122 -19.21 -3.88 -11.61
N VAL A 123 -19.11 -3.64 -10.32
CA VAL A 123 -17.99 -2.98 -9.65
C VAL A 123 -17.69 -3.78 -8.39
N LEU A 124 -16.42 -4.02 -8.11
CA LEU A 124 -15.99 -4.51 -6.81
C LEU A 124 -15.83 -3.32 -5.86
N HIS A 125 -16.30 -3.47 -4.65
CA HIS A 125 -16.15 -2.46 -3.59
C HIS A 125 -15.65 -3.11 -2.30
N GLY A 126 -14.70 -2.44 -1.63
CA GLY A 126 -14.18 -2.87 -0.34
C GLY A 126 -13.58 -1.71 0.44
N SER A 127 -13.40 -1.93 1.74
CA SER A 127 -12.73 -1.04 2.69
C SER A 127 -12.20 -1.84 3.87
N CYS A 128 -11.54 -1.18 4.82
CA CYS A 128 -11.16 -1.75 6.11
C CYS A 128 -10.32 -3.03 6.00
N ARG A 129 -9.29 -2.99 5.15
CA ARG A 129 -8.39 -4.12 4.94
C ARG A 129 -7.29 -4.16 5.99
N LYS A 130 -7.60 -4.77 7.15
CA LYS A 130 -6.69 -4.92 8.29
C LYS A 130 -5.80 -6.16 8.15
N PRO A 131 -4.47 -6.02 8.03
CA PRO A 131 -3.58 -7.15 7.72
C PRO A 131 -3.55 -8.26 8.77
N HIS A 132 -3.68 -7.93 10.05
CA HIS A 132 -3.60 -8.88 11.17
C HIS A 132 -4.96 -9.30 11.72
N TYR A 133 -6.02 -9.22 10.91
CA TYR A 133 -7.32 -9.75 11.30
C TYR A 133 -7.29 -11.28 11.27
N SER A 134 -7.40 -11.90 12.44
CA SER A 134 -7.33 -13.37 12.57
C SER A 134 -8.61 -14.05 12.12
N ARG A 135 -8.50 -15.11 11.31
CA ARG A 135 -9.63 -15.99 10.96
C ARG A 135 -10.26 -16.65 12.21
N LYS A 136 -9.48 -16.82 13.30
CA LYS A 136 -9.98 -17.38 14.58
C LYS A 136 -11.02 -16.48 15.27
N GLU A 137 -11.10 -15.21 14.92
CA GLU A 137 -12.09 -14.26 15.47
C GLU A 137 -13.44 -14.26 14.73
N GLY A 138 -13.69 -15.28 13.92
CA GLY A 138 -15.03 -15.52 13.32
C GLY A 138 -15.22 -15.07 11.88
N SER A 139 -14.17 -14.61 11.19
CA SER A 139 -14.23 -14.38 9.74
C SER A 139 -13.68 -15.58 8.96
N PRO A 140 -14.51 -16.31 8.20
CA PRO A 140 -14.02 -17.39 7.34
C PRO A 140 -13.38 -16.91 6.05
N ALA A 141 -13.29 -15.59 5.82
CA ALA A 141 -13.17 -15.08 4.46
C ALA A 141 -11.72 -14.80 3.99
N GLY A 142 -10.70 -14.69 4.88
CA GLY A 142 -9.35 -14.26 4.47
C GLY A 142 -9.34 -12.84 3.86
N ASP A 143 -8.34 -12.52 3.05
CA ASP A 143 -8.22 -11.23 2.39
C ASP A 143 -9.28 -11.06 1.29
N GLY A 144 -10.10 -9.99 1.38
CA GLY A 144 -11.12 -9.68 0.40
C GLY A 144 -10.57 -9.44 -1.01
N LEU A 145 -9.36 -8.88 -1.14
CA LEU A 145 -8.71 -8.67 -2.44
C LEU A 145 -8.24 -9.99 -3.05
N ALA A 146 -7.75 -10.93 -2.24
CA ALA A 146 -7.42 -12.27 -2.72
C ALA A 146 -8.68 -13.01 -3.20
N ARG A 147 -9.82 -12.82 -2.54
CA ARG A 147 -11.13 -13.35 -3.01
C ARG A 147 -11.57 -12.70 -4.31
N ALA A 148 -11.37 -11.40 -4.46
CA ALA A 148 -11.63 -10.70 -5.71
C ALA A 148 -10.78 -11.26 -6.85
N ASP A 149 -9.49 -11.52 -6.63
CA ASP A 149 -8.62 -12.18 -7.61
C ASP A 149 -9.10 -13.58 -8.01
N GLN A 150 -9.56 -14.38 -7.05
CA GLN A 150 -10.15 -15.68 -7.31
C GLN A 150 -11.39 -15.58 -8.20
N HIS A 151 -12.23 -14.58 -7.97
CA HIS A 151 -13.39 -14.31 -8.82
C HIS A 151 -12.97 -13.97 -10.26
N LEU A 152 -11.95 -13.13 -10.47
CA LEU A 152 -11.42 -12.87 -11.80
C LEU A 152 -10.80 -14.12 -12.44
N LEU A 153 -10.17 -14.97 -11.65
CA LEU A 153 -9.61 -16.24 -12.11
C LEU A 153 -10.70 -17.20 -12.62
N GLU A 154 -11.84 -17.29 -11.94
CA GLU A 154 -13.00 -18.08 -12.38
C GLU A 154 -13.53 -17.57 -13.74
N LEU A 155 -13.46 -16.28 -13.98
CA LEU A 155 -13.88 -15.61 -15.23
C LEU A 155 -12.72 -15.41 -16.23
N ALA A 156 -11.56 -16.05 -16.06
CA ALA A 156 -10.38 -15.79 -16.89
C ALA A 156 -10.56 -16.16 -18.38
N THR A 157 -11.51 -17.04 -18.68
CA THR A 157 -11.90 -17.39 -20.07
C THR A 157 -12.86 -16.38 -20.70
N THR A 158 -13.59 -15.60 -19.88
CA THR A 158 -14.57 -14.59 -20.28
C THR A 158 -14.26 -13.23 -19.63
N PRO A 159 -13.08 -12.63 -19.86
CA PRO A 159 -12.68 -11.42 -19.16
C PRO A 159 -13.58 -10.22 -19.43
N THR A 160 -14.44 -10.27 -20.43
CA THR A 160 -15.48 -9.27 -20.67
C THR A 160 -16.59 -9.25 -19.60
N GLU A 161 -16.65 -10.30 -18.78
CA GLU A 161 -17.56 -10.40 -17.62
C GLU A 161 -16.90 -9.88 -16.32
N TRP A 162 -15.62 -9.50 -16.36
CA TRP A 162 -14.93 -8.95 -15.20
C TRP A 162 -15.60 -7.67 -14.73
N PRO A 163 -15.53 -7.37 -13.42
CA PRO A 163 -15.94 -6.07 -12.91
C PRO A 163 -15.14 -4.94 -13.58
N ALA A 164 -15.79 -3.82 -13.84
CA ALA A 164 -15.19 -2.69 -14.54
C ALA A 164 -14.17 -1.92 -13.68
N LEU A 165 -14.28 -2.02 -12.37
CA LEU A 165 -13.52 -1.24 -11.41
C LEU A 165 -13.48 -1.95 -10.05
N LEU A 166 -12.35 -1.88 -9.39
CA LEU A 166 -12.22 -2.10 -7.94
C LEU A 166 -12.20 -0.71 -7.25
N MET A 167 -13.19 -0.45 -6.41
CA MET A 167 -13.26 0.76 -5.59
C MET A 167 -12.90 0.40 -4.14
N MET A 168 -11.86 1.00 -3.62
CA MET A 168 -11.41 0.87 -2.24
C MET A 168 -11.68 2.20 -1.52
N SER A 169 -12.70 2.22 -0.64
CA SER A 169 -13.25 3.44 -0.08
C SER A 169 -12.82 3.73 1.35
N GLY A 170 -11.62 3.35 1.71
CA GLY A 170 -10.99 3.70 2.97
C GLY A 170 -10.23 2.55 3.60
N ASP A 171 -9.41 2.89 4.59
CA ASP A 171 -8.58 1.99 5.40
C ASP A 171 -7.74 1.05 4.53
N GLN A 172 -6.96 1.65 3.64
CA GLN A 172 -6.00 0.92 2.81
C GLN A 172 -4.89 0.33 3.66
N ILE A 173 -4.53 1.06 4.72
CA ILE A 173 -3.63 0.65 5.80
C ILE A 173 -4.24 1.08 7.15
N TYR A 174 -3.71 0.53 8.23
CA TYR A 174 -4.04 0.91 9.59
C TYR A 174 -2.78 1.49 10.23
N THR A 175 -2.61 2.83 10.17
CA THR A 175 -1.43 3.49 10.73
C THR A 175 -1.44 3.49 12.25
N ASP A 176 -2.61 3.42 12.84
CA ASP A 176 -2.90 3.52 14.28
C ASP A 176 -2.98 2.15 14.97
N ASP A 177 -3.31 1.09 14.24
CA ASP A 177 -3.41 -0.28 14.76
C ASP A 177 -2.54 -1.23 13.95
N VAL A 178 -1.23 -1.24 14.27
CA VAL A 178 -0.22 -2.02 13.57
C VAL A 178 0.17 -3.24 14.37
N ALA A 179 0.16 -4.41 13.73
CA ALA A 179 0.72 -5.63 14.33
C ALA A 179 2.22 -5.46 14.63
N GLY A 180 2.68 -6.01 15.75
CA GLY A 180 4.11 -6.01 16.07
C GLY A 180 4.97 -6.59 14.95
N PRO A 181 4.64 -7.77 14.38
CA PRO A 181 5.36 -8.33 13.23
C PRO A 181 5.37 -7.41 12.00
N MET A 182 4.27 -6.70 11.70
CA MET A 182 4.22 -5.72 10.61
C MET A 182 5.18 -4.56 10.88
N LEU A 183 5.22 -4.01 12.10
CA LEU A 183 6.13 -2.92 12.44
C LEU A 183 7.60 -3.34 12.33
N VAL A 184 7.92 -4.58 12.74
CA VAL A 184 9.25 -5.17 12.56
C VAL A 184 9.60 -5.28 11.07
N ALA A 185 8.68 -5.80 10.26
CA ALA A 185 8.85 -5.91 8.81
C ALA A 185 9.07 -4.55 8.15
N ILE A 186 8.29 -3.54 8.53
CA ILE A 186 8.46 -2.14 8.09
C ILE A 186 9.88 -1.65 8.37
N HIS A 187 10.38 -1.79 9.60
CA HIS A 187 11.70 -1.30 9.96
C HIS A 187 12.83 -2.03 9.21
N ARG A 188 12.70 -3.35 9.00
CA ARG A 188 13.67 -4.12 8.20
C ARG A 188 13.68 -3.66 6.76
N LEU A 189 12.50 -3.50 6.16
CA LEU A 189 12.38 -2.99 4.81
C LEU A 189 13.00 -1.58 4.68
N LEU A 190 12.74 -0.68 5.63
CA LEU A 190 13.31 0.67 5.63
C LEU A 190 14.83 0.70 5.71
N ASN A 191 15.44 -0.25 6.42
CA ASN A 191 16.90 -0.41 6.44
C ASN A 191 17.44 -0.79 5.06
N GLU A 192 16.80 -1.71 4.36
CA GLU A 192 17.17 -2.12 3.00
C GLU A 192 16.94 -0.99 1.98
N LEU A 193 15.83 -0.27 2.08
CA LEU A 193 15.50 0.87 1.22
C LEU A 193 16.40 2.08 1.49
N ASN A 194 17.14 2.08 2.59
CA ASN A 194 17.99 3.18 3.05
C ASN A 194 17.23 4.52 3.02
N SER A 195 16.08 4.53 3.70
CA SER A 195 15.20 5.70 3.79
C SER A 195 15.88 6.86 4.49
N PRO A 196 15.69 8.11 4.04
CA PRO A 196 16.27 9.28 4.69
C PRO A 196 15.66 9.51 6.07
N ALA A 197 16.45 10.07 6.99
CA ALA A 197 15.93 10.54 8.26
C ALA A 197 15.06 11.78 8.05
N GLU A 198 13.92 11.82 8.73
CA GLU A 198 13.07 13.01 8.83
C GLU A 198 13.12 13.58 10.26
N PRO A 199 13.10 14.92 10.43
CA PRO A 199 12.96 15.53 11.73
C PRO A 199 11.56 15.32 12.30
N LEU A 200 11.46 15.04 13.60
CA LEU A 200 10.22 14.82 14.33
C LEU A 200 9.98 15.98 15.33
N PRO A 201 9.56 17.16 14.85
CA PRO A 201 9.43 18.35 15.70
C PRO A 201 8.37 18.16 16.78
N GLY A 202 8.68 18.55 18.00
CA GLY A 202 7.78 18.42 19.15
C GLY A 202 7.83 17.06 19.84
N SER A 203 8.56 16.08 19.31
CA SER A 203 8.79 14.79 19.97
C SER A 203 10.05 14.82 20.83
N GLU A 204 10.18 13.80 21.71
CA GLU A 204 11.43 13.53 22.43
C GLU A 204 12.51 12.89 21.56
N LEU A 205 12.16 12.53 20.31
CA LEU A 205 13.04 11.89 19.34
C LEU A 205 13.64 12.93 18.39
N ASP A 206 14.93 12.88 18.16
CA ASP A 206 15.61 13.80 17.23
C ASP A 206 15.10 13.65 15.79
N ASN A 207 14.93 12.40 15.35
CA ASN A 207 14.51 12.07 13.99
C ASN A 207 14.00 10.63 13.89
N SER A 208 13.44 10.28 12.72
CA SER A 208 12.85 8.97 12.43
C SER A 208 13.85 7.81 12.48
N HIS A 209 15.16 8.03 12.26
CA HIS A 209 16.15 6.94 12.35
C HIS A 209 16.25 6.35 13.76
N THR A 210 15.93 7.14 14.79
CA THR A 210 15.87 6.62 16.16
C THR A 210 14.84 5.50 16.26
N LEU A 211 13.64 5.71 15.71
CA LEU A 211 12.58 4.69 15.65
C LEU A 211 12.98 3.48 14.81
N HIS A 212 13.56 3.71 13.63
CA HIS A 212 13.80 2.63 12.69
C HIS A 212 14.98 1.74 13.09
N ARG A 213 15.99 2.26 13.82
CA ARG A 213 17.27 1.58 14.01
C ARG A 213 17.72 1.42 15.47
N GLN A 214 17.33 2.33 16.36
CA GLN A 214 17.89 2.39 17.72
C GLN A 214 16.86 2.04 18.79
N GLN A 215 15.72 2.71 18.79
CA GLN A 215 14.66 2.57 19.79
C GLN A 215 13.30 2.49 19.09
N PRO A 216 12.92 1.32 18.58
CA PRO A 216 11.69 1.17 17.79
C PRO A 216 10.40 1.30 18.60
N HIS A 217 10.46 1.20 19.93
CA HIS A 217 9.30 1.27 20.83
C HIS A 217 8.17 0.30 20.48
N TYR A 218 8.52 -0.96 20.19
CA TYR A 218 7.51 -1.99 19.92
C TYR A 218 6.54 -2.11 21.09
N TYR A 219 5.25 -2.01 20.81
CA TYR A 219 4.13 -2.01 21.77
C TYR A 219 4.15 -0.92 22.84
N THR A 220 4.97 0.13 22.67
CA THR A 220 5.08 1.24 23.62
C THR A 220 5.04 2.63 22.94
N ARG A 221 4.65 2.70 21.64
CA ARG A 221 4.60 3.95 20.89
C ARG A 221 3.54 4.93 21.38
N ASP A 222 2.49 4.42 22.02
CA ASP A 222 1.50 5.25 22.72
C ASP A 222 2.13 6.17 23.78
N GLN A 223 3.32 5.83 24.28
CA GLN A 223 4.07 6.67 25.22
C GLN A 223 4.75 7.86 24.54
N LEU A 224 5.07 7.75 23.26
CA LEU A 224 5.69 8.80 22.44
C LEU A 224 4.66 9.81 21.89
N LEU A 225 3.41 9.36 21.71
CA LEU A 225 2.36 10.17 21.10
C LEU A 225 1.95 11.34 22.00
N PRO A 226 1.62 12.50 21.44
CA PRO A 226 1.24 13.69 22.20
C PRO A 226 0.04 13.43 23.12
N LYS A 227 0.20 13.77 24.39
CA LYS A 227 -0.84 13.67 25.42
C LYS A 227 -1.40 15.06 25.69
N THR A 228 -2.34 15.52 24.88
CA THR A 228 -2.89 16.85 25.01
C THR A 228 -3.99 16.94 26.08
N ALA A 229 -4.09 18.07 26.76
CA ALA A 229 -5.05 18.28 27.86
C ALA A 229 -6.49 18.40 27.36
N ALA A 230 -6.71 18.95 26.16
CA ALA A 230 -8.04 19.15 25.57
C ALA A 230 -8.76 17.83 25.24
N SER A 231 -8.03 16.76 24.93
CA SER A 231 -8.59 15.42 24.79
C SER A 231 -9.27 14.88 26.08
N LYS A 232 -9.10 15.58 27.21
CA LYS A 232 -9.75 15.20 28.48
C LYS A 232 -11.25 15.50 28.52
N ASP A 233 -11.70 16.54 27.85
CA ASP A 233 -13.08 17.04 27.97
C ASP A 233 -14.04 16.41 26.97
N ILE A 234 -13.60 16.12 25.74
CA ILE A 234 -14.40 15.46 24.69
C ILE A 234 -14.84 14.05 25.11
N ARG A 235 -13.95 13.28 25.70
CA ARG A 235 -14.25 11.95 26.23
C ARG A 235 -15.33 11.93 27.30
N THR A 236 -15.42 12.96 28.10
CA THR A 236 -16.40 13.04 29.19
C THR A 236 -17.82 13.22 28.66
N VAL A 237 -17.97 13.87 27.50
CA VAL A 237 -19.27 14.21 26.92
C VAL A 237 -19.83 13.14 25.99
N LEU A 238 -18.97 12.51 25.17
CA LEU A 238 -19.40 11.60 24.09
C LEU A 238 -19.37 10.11 24.45
N PHE A 239 -18.51 9.67 25.38
CA PHE A 239 -18.28 8.25 25.65
C PHE A 239 -18.27 7.88 27.14
N THR A 240 -19.19 8.39 27.92
CA THR A 240 -19.38 8.01 29.35
C THR A 240 -18.12 8.15 30.23
N GLY A 241 -17.34 9.23 30.06
CA GLY A 241 -16.31 9.62 31.02
C GLY A 241 -14.89 9.05 30.76
N VAL A 242 -14.66 8.42 29.63
CA VAL A 242 -13.30 7.96 29.25
C VAL A 242 -12.61 9.01 28.39
N LYS A 243 -11.43 9.49 28.80
CA LYS A 243 -10.65 10.52 28.08
C LYS A 243 -9.91 9.91 26.92
N LYS A 244 -10.20 10.35 25.67
CA LYS A 244 -9.44 9.93 24.49
C LYS A 244 -8.34 10.98 24.16
N PRO A 245 -7.06 10.60 24.00
CA PRO A 245 -6.04 11.45 23.41
C PRO A 245 -6.35 11.71 21.93
N VAL A 246 -5.63 12.60 21.26
CA VAL A 246 -5.77 12.82 19.80
C VAL A 246 -5.63 11.51 19.03
N PHE A 247 -4.71 10.66 19.44
CA PHE A 247 -4.53 9.30 18.94
C PHE A 247 -5.31 8.33 19.83
N THR A 248 -6.50 7.92 19.40
CA THR A 248 -7.54 7.37 20.27
C THR A 248 -7.66 5.86 20.30
N THR A 249 -7.02 5.16 19.37
CA THR A 249 -7.11 3.70 19.26
C THR A 249 -6.58 3.01 20.50
N ASP A 250 -7.32 2.03 21.02
CA ASP A 250 -6.85 1.19 22.14
C ASP A 250 -5.57 0.40 21.78
N SER A 251 -5.28 0.25 20.49
CA SER A 251 -4.11 -0.42 19.93
C SER A 251 -2.99 0.52 19.47
N ALA A 252 -3.04 1.83 19.74
CA ALA A 252 -2.01 2.82 19.34
C ALA A 252 -0.57 2.50 19.82
N ARG A 253 -0.39 1.34 20.46
CA ARG A 253 0.91 0.86 20.96
C ARG A 253 1.97 0.66 19.89
N ASN A 254 1.54 0.49 18.63
CA ASN A 254 2.44 0.38 17.47
C ASN A 254 2.12 1.42 16.39
N HIS A 255 1.50 2.53 16.74
CA HIS A 255 1.13 3.60 15.80
C HIS A 255 2.33 4.01 14.93
N LEU A 256 2.14 4.13 13.61
CA LEU A 256 3.16 4.65 12.70
C LEU A 256 3.36 6.15 12.93
N ILE A 257 4.59 6.61 12.82
CA ILE A 257 4.96 7.99 13.13
C ILE A 257 5.59 8.68 11.93
N SER A 258 6.51 8.00 11.25
CA SER A 258 7.27 8.58 10.16
C SER A 258 6.62 8.36 8.80
N LEU A 259 6.85 9.31 7.87
CA LEU A 259 6.43 9.16 6.47
C LEU A 259 6.95 7.84 5.87
N ALA A 260 8.21 7.52 6.15
CA ALA A 260 8.83 6.31 5.63
C ALA A 260 8.13 5.04 6.11
N GLU A 261 7.69 4.96 7.38
CA GLU A 261 6.94 3.82 7.92
C GLU A 261 5.61 3.63 7.19
N MET A 262 4.86 4.71 7.00
CA MET A 262 3.56 4.68 6.32
C MET A 262 3.71 4.25 4.86
N MET A 263 4.68 4.80 4.14
CA MET A 263 4.98 4.40 2.77
C MET A 263 5.45 2.95 2.65
N ALA A 264 6.26 2.46 3.61
CA ALA A 264 6.67 1.06 3.64
C ALA A 264 5.48 0.13 3.90
N MET A 265 4.53 0.54 4.74
CA MET A 265 3.31 -0.24 4.97
C MET A 265 2.46 -0.37 3.69
N TYR A 266 2.29 0.70 2.90
CA TYR A 266 1.63 0.61 1.59
C TYR A 266 2.33 -0.39 0.66
N LEU A 267 3.67 -0.41 0.60
CA LEU A 267 4.40 -1.41 -0.20
C LEU A 267 4.11 -2.83 0.27
N LEU A 268 4.12 -3.06 1.59
CA LEU A 268 3.93 -4.38 2.19
C LEU A 268 2.49 -4.90 2.05
N VAL A 269 1.49 -4.03 2.03
CA VAL A 269 0.10 -4.48 1.87
C VAL A 269 -0.33 -4.71 0.43
N TRP A 270 0.41 -4.20 -0.56
CA TRP A 270 0.05 -4.31 -1.97
C TRP A 270 0.93 -5.25 -2.79
N SER A 271 2.06 -5.70 -2.25
CA SER A 271 3.02 -6.51 -3.01
C SER A 271 3.70 -7.58 -2.17
N PRO A 272 3.89 -8.79 -2.69
CA PRO A 272 4.68 -9.85 -2.05
C PRO A 272 6.19 -9.58 -2.12
N ILE A 273 6.64 -8.71 -3.04
CA ILE A 273 8.07 -8.53 -3.34
C ILE A 273 8.85 -7.94 -2.15
N PRO A 274 8.40 -6.88 -1.46
CA PRO A 274 9.09 -6.30 -0.31
C PRO A 274 9.26 -7.29 0.85
N TRP A 275 8.39 -8.28 0.98
CA TRP A 275 8.46 -9.29 2.04
C TRP A 275 9.69 -10.18 1.98
N ARG A 276 10.38 -10.23 0.84
CA ARG A 276 11.69 -10.89 0.70
C ARG A 276 12.79 -10.24 1.55
N TYR A 277 12.56 -9.00 2.02
CA TYR A 277 13.47 -8.16 2.81
C TYR A 277 12.90 -7.81 4.19
N ALA A 278 11.68 -8.24 4.48
CA ALA A 278 10.89 -7.82 5.62
C ALA A 278 10.52 -9.02 6.53
N GLU A 279 11.54 -9.71 7.05
CA GLU A 279 11.35 -10.83 7.98
C GLU A 279 10.61 -10.40 9.26
N MET A 280 9.72 -11.24 9.76
CA MET A 280 8.85 -10.96 10.91
C MET A 280 9.31 -11.63 12.23
N SER A 281 10.52 -12.20 12.30
CA SER A 281 11.00 -12.84 13.54
C SER A 281 11.02 -11.85 14.72
N ILE A 282 10.62 -12.33 15.89
CA ILE A 282 10.52 -11.49 17.09
C ILE A 282 11.88 -10.90 17.49
N PRO A 283 12.03 -9.58 17.60
CA PRO A 283 13.26 -8.94 18.03
C PRO A 283 13.37 -8.95 19.57
N VAL A 284 14.61 -8.87 20.06
CA VAL A 284 14.92 -8.92 21.51
C VAL A 284 14.34 -7.77 22.32
N ASN A 285 13.96 -6.67 21.67
CA ASN A 285 13.42 -5.48 22.31
C ASN A 285 11.87 -5.42 22.30
N VAL A 286 11.19 -6.52 21.97
CA VAL A 286 9.76 -6.67 22.26
C VAL A 286 9.62 -6.98 23.76
N PRO A 287 8.82 -6.20 24.53
CA PRO A 287 8.61 -6.49 25.93
C PRO A 287 7.98 -7.87 26.14
N THR A 288 8.45 -8.60 27.16
CA THR A 288 8.06 -10.01 27.38
C THR A 288 6.56 -10.21 27.55
N GLU A 289 5.87 -9.23 28.13
CA GLU A 289 4.41 -9.24 28.31
C GLU A 289 3.62 -9.21 26.98
N PHE A 290 4.27 -8.85 25.87
CA PHE A 290 3.66 -8.84 24.53
C PHE A 290 4.08 -10.04 23.66
N ALA A 291 4.89 -10.96 24.17
CA ALA A 291 5.38 -12.09 23.37
C ALA A 291 4.22 -12.95 22.81
N GLU A 292 3.25 -13.33 23.65
CA GLU A 292 2.09 -14.11 23.22
C GLU A 292 1.25 -13.37 22.17
N ARG A 293 1.04 -12.05 22.37
CA ARG A 293 0.32 -11.21 21.39
C ARG A 293 1.09 -11.14 20.07
N TYR A 294 2.43 -11.04 20.13
CA TYR A 294 3.27 -11.05 18.94
C TYR A 294 3.09 -12.33 18.14
N GLU A 295 3.13 -13.49 18.79
CA GLU A 295 2.96 -14.80 18.15
C GLU A 295 1.56 -14.94 17.48
N MET A 296 0.48 -14.51 18.16
CA MET A 296 -0.85 -14.51 17.58
C MET A 296 -0.95 -13.60 16.35
N GLN A 297 -0.34 -12.42 16.41
CA GLN A 297 -0.30 -11.49 15.28
C GLN A 297 0.59 -12.02 14.15
N LEU A 298 1.66 -12.76 14.46
CA LEU A 298 2.54 -13.37 13.48
C LEU A 298 1.79 -14.40 12.62
N GLU A 299 1.02 -15.30 13.27
CA GLU A 299 0.19 -16.27 12.55
C GLU A 299 -0.76 -15.57 11.54
N ALA A 300 -1.44 -14.49 11.98
CA ALA A 300 -2.35 -13.75 11.12
C ALA A 300 -1.61 -13.04 9.97
N MET A 301 -0.42 -12.50 10.24
CA MET A 301 0.40 -11.85 9.22
C MET A 301 0.96 -12.83 8.18
N GLU A 302 1.33 -14.05 8.60
CA GLU A 302 1.76 -15.10 7.67
C GLU A 302 0.63 -15.51 6.72
N GLU A 303 -0.61 -15.65 7.22
CA GLU A 303 -1.80 -15.87 6.39
C GLU A 303 -2.02 -14.73 5.37
N PHE A 304 -1.91 -13.49 5.81
CA PHE A 304 -2.05 -12.31 4.97
C PHE A 304 -0.99 -12.27 3.85
N VAL A 305 0.29 -12.50 4.20
CA VAL A 305 1.40 -12.48 3.25
C VAL A 305 1.25 -13.58 2.18
N ALA A 306 0.75 -14.76 2.58
CA ALA A 306 0.54 -15.87 1.66
C ALA A 306 -0.50 -15.56 0.55
N GLU A 307 -1.38 -14.60 0.76
CA GLU A 307 -2.42 -14.20 -0.21
C GLU A 307 -1.97 -13.01 -1.11
N LEU A 308 -0.80 -12.39 -0.88
CA LEU A 308 -0.37 -11.19 -1.59
C LEU A 308 -0.07 -11.38 -3.09
N ASP A 309 0.30 -12.57 -3.52
CA ASP A 309 0.44 -12.86 -4.96
C ASP A 309 -0.89 -12.63 -5.70
N CYS A 310 -2.01 -13.00 -5.09
CA CYS A 310 -3.35 -12.78 -5.61
C CYS A 310 -3.68 -11.28 -5.66
N VAL A 311 -3.40 -10.55 -4.59
CA VAL A 311 -3.63 -9.09 -4.52
C VAL A 311 -2.83 -8.34 -5.57
N HIS A 312 -1.56 -8.70 -5.73
CA HIS A 312 -0.67 -8.10 -6.72
C HIS A 312 -1.16 -8.35 -8.15
N ARG A 313 -1.59 -9.58 -8.45
CA ARG A 313 -2.19 -9.95 -9.74
C ARG A 313 -3.49 -9.18 -9.99
N LEU A 314 -4.41 -9.14 -9.04
CA LEU A 314 -5.67 -8.42 -9.15
C LEU A 314 -5.44 -6.97 -9.59
N MET A 315 -4.55 -6.24 -8.88
CA MET A 315 -4.28 -4.82 -9.15
C MET A 315 -3.61 -4.56 -10.50
N ALA A 316 -2.96 -5.58 -11.08
CA ALA A 316 -2.36 -5.53 -12.39
C ALA A 316 -3.36 -5.75 -13.54
N HIS A 317 -4.62 -6.09 -13.25
CA HIS A 317 -5.59 -6.46 -14.28
C HIS A 317 -6.92 -5.71 -14.22
N ILE A 318 -7.27 -5.13 -13.09
CA ILE A 318 -8.49 -4.34 -12.94
C ILE A 318 -8.14 -2.88 -12.56
N PRO A 319 -8.82 -1.88 -13.14
CA PRO A 319 -8.65 -0.50 -12.69
C PRO A 319 -9.00 -0.35 -11.21
N VAL A 320 -8.16 0.36 -10.45
CA VAL A 320 -8.33 0.56 -9.02
C VAL A 320 -8.51 2.03 -8.71
N ALA A 321 -9.63 2.39 -8.12
CA ALA A 321 -9.88 3.69 -7.50
C ALA A 321 -9.76 3.54 -5.97
N MET A 322 -9.04 4.44 -5.35
CA MET A 322 -8.82 4.43 -3.90
C MET A 322 -9.21 5.76 -3.29
N MET A 323 -9.72 5.71 -2.08
CA MET A 323 -9.94 6.84 -1.20
C MET A 323 -9.42 6.44 0.19
N PHE A 324 -8.84 7.36 0.94
CA PHE A 324 -8.44 7.11 2.32
C PHE A 324 -9.64 7.29 3.27
N ASP A 325 -9.53 6.74 4.49
CA ASP A 325 -10.41 7.00 5.62
C ASP A 325 -9.56 7.23 6.88
N ASP A 326 -10.17 7.27 8.04
CA ASP A 326 -9.50 7.71 9.27
C ASP A 326 -8.32 6.81 9.66
N HIS A 327 -8.42 5.48 9.59
CA HIS A 327 -7.30 4.58 9.93
C HIS A 327 -6.07 4.70 9.02
N ASP A 328 -6.20 5.19 7.80
CA ASP A 328 -5.04 5.53 6.96
C ASP A 328 -4.21 6.68 7.59
N ILE A 329 -4.81 7.42 8.53
CA ILE A 329 -4.21 8.57 9.22
C ILE A 329 -4.11 8.31 10.72
N THR A 330 -5.24 8.21 11.40
CA THR A 330 -5.45 7.77 12.78
C THR A 330 -6.95 7.69 13.07
N ASP A 331 -7.36 6.70 13.85
CA ASP A 331 -8.76 6.51 14.29
C ASP A 331 -9.39 7.81 14.79
N ASP A 332 -10.66 8.03 14.44
CA ASP A 332 -11.41 9.26 14.77
C ASP A 332 -10.81 10.56 14.14
N TRP A 333 -10.01 10.47 13.07
CA TRP A 333 -9.46 11.64 12.40
C TRP A 333 -10.53 12.65 11.97
N ASN A 334 -10.35 13.92 12.38
CA ASN A 334 -11.28 15.01 12.11
C ASN A 334 -12.72 14.79 12.62
N LEU A 335 -12.89 13.97 13.66
CA LEU A 335 -14.21 13.66 14.22
C LEU A 335 -14.97 14.92 14.71
N SER A 336 -14.24 15.94 15.18
CA SER A 336 -14.83 17.20 15.65
C SER A 336 -13.88 18.38 15.45
N ALA A 337 -14.44 19.61 15.40
CA ALA A 337 -13.65 20.83 15.31
C ALA A 337 -12.64 20.98 16.47
N GLU A 338 -13.01 20.53 17.65
CA GLU A 338 -12.15 20.56 18.84
C GLU A 338 -10.99 19.55 18.71
N TRP A 339 -11.24 18.39 18.13
CA TRP A 339 -10.19 17.44 17.77
C TRP A 339 -9.20 18.07 16.79
N GLU A 340 -9.70 18.72 15.74
CA GLU A 340 -8.87 19.39 14.72
C GLU A 340 -8.00 20.49 15.34
N GLU A 341 -8.59 21.37 16.13
CA GLU A 341 -7.86 22.45 16.81
C GLU A 341 -6.73 21.88 17.68
N THR A 342 -7.01 20.83 18.43
CA THR A 342 -6.05 20.18 19.32
C THR A 342 -4.94 19.49 18.52
N ALA A 343 -5.31 18.67 17.54
CA ALA A 343 -4.36 17.88 16.75
C ALA A 343 -3.42 18.76 15.92
N TYR A 344 -3.96 19.80 15.27
CA TYR A 344 -3.17 20.64 14.38
C TYR A 344 -2.42 21.78 15.08
N SER A 345 -2.74 22.11 16.33
CA SER A 345 -1.98 23.07 17.13
C SER A 345 -0.66 22.47 17.66
N GLU A 346 -0.59 21.15 17.82
CA GLU A 346 0.57 20.44 18.36
C GLU A 346 1.51 20.01 17.22
N PRO A 347 2.81 20.41 17.22
CA PRO A 347 3.72 20.20 16.09
C PRO A 347 3.96 18.71 15.74
N PHE A 348 4.02 17.82 16.74
CA PHE A 348 4.27 16.41 16.50
C PHE A 348 3.03 15.70 15.96
N SER A 349 1.83 15.98 16.51
CA SER A 349 0.56 15.50 15.94
C SER A 349 0.41 15.89 14.49
N ARG A 350 0.62 17.18 14.20
CA ARG A 350 0.56 17.71 12.83
C ARG A 350 1.57 17.03 11.90
N ARG A 351 2.76 16.66 12.39
CA ARG A 351 3.76 15.93 11.61
C ARG A 351 3.25 14.51 11.28
N ILE A 352 2.73 13.75 12.26
CA ILE A 352 2.23 12.40 12.05
C ILE A 352 1.07 12.40 11.05
N ILE A 353 0.07 13.27 11.26
CA ILE A 353 -1.09 13.40 10.36
C ILE A 353 -0.65 13.80 8.95
N GLY A 354 0.25 14.79 8.85
CA GLY A 354 0.79 15.22 7.56
C GLY A 354 1.56 14.12 6.83
N ASN A 355 2.31 13.30 7.55
CA ASN A 355 3.01 12.14 6.99
C ASN A 355 2.03 11.13 6.39
N ALA A 356 0.95 10.83 7.11
CA ALA A 356 -0.08 9.89 6.65
C ALA A 356 -0.79 10.39 5.38
N LEU A 357 -1.21 11.66 5.36
CA LEU A 357 -1.83 12.28 4.18
C LEU A 357 -0.89 12.28 2.96
N VAL A 358 0.40 12.58 3.17
CA VAL A 358 1.41 12.57 2.08
C VAL A 358 1.70 11.16 1.61
N ALA A 359 1.74 10.17 2.51
CA ALA A 359 1.99 8.78 2.13
C ALA A 359 0.88 8.20 1.26
N TYR A 360 -0.37 8.62 1.48
CA TYR A 360 -1.51 8.22 0.68
C TYR A 360 -1.48 8.84 -0.73
N LEU A 361 -1.09 10.12 -0.89
CA LEU A 361 -1.06 10.84 -2.17
C LEU A 361 -0.06 10.25 -3.18
#